data_4537ca2b464a20735a68c9ab8ddfde3b
#
_entry.id   4537ca2b464a20735a68c9ab8ddfde3b
#
_cell.length_a   1.000
_cell.length_b   1.000
_cell.length_c   1.000
_cell.angle_alpha   90.00
_cell.angle_beta   90.00
_cell.angle_gamma   90.00
#
_symmetry.space_group_name_H-M   'P 1'
#
loop_
_entity.id
_entity.type
_entity.pdbx_description
1 polymer ?
#
loop_
_entity_poly.entity_id
_entity_poly.type
_entity_poly.pdbx_seq_one_letter_code
_entity_poly.pdbx_strand_id
1 'polypeptide(L)'
;LFYTKVGSWLEQINLIKQGQFEDWIIPAIVTDFKKFQKAGLENNESRVGALRSSFIANQNWSHAIRSISRMEKLTKENVVAVANKYFGDNYVVGYRIDAQHELPQVEKPQIDPIEMDPTRQSTFAASIMAMPVSEIEPVFIKSEQDYRITDYYPGVKLYHSENPVNDLFTLTFSFEVGRLHDQRLGAAALLFR
;
A
#
# COMPACT_ATOMS: atom_id res chain seq x y z
N LEU A 1 24.72 10.80 15.48
CA LEU A 1 23.46 10.99 14.70
C LEU A 1 22.51 9.78 14.78
N PHE A 2 23.01 8.52 14.86
CA PHE A 2 22.18 7.31 14.93
C PHE A 2 21.55 7.10 16.32
N TYR A 3 22.26 7.42 17.39
CA TYR A 3 21.75 7.30 18.75
C TYR A 3 20.56 8.22 19.03
N THR A 4 20.54 9.40 18.40
CA THR A 4 19.42 10.36 18.52
C THR A 4 18.13 9.84 17.90
N LYS A 5 18.21 9.06 16.81
CA LYS A 5 16.99 8.49 16.17
C LYS A 5 16.34 7.38 17.00
N VAL A 6 17.15 6.45 17.55
CA VAL A 6 16.60 5.38 18.41
C VAL A 6 15.98 5.98 19.68
N GLY A 7 16.64 6.95 20.31
CA GLY A 7 16.09 7.67 21.46
C GLY A 7 14.73 8.32 21.16
N SER A 8 14.61 8.98 20.00
CA SER A 8 13.36 9.60 19.57
C SER A 8 12.23 8.59 19.38
N TRP A 9 12.49 7.39 18.82
CA TRP A 9 11.48 6.35 18.68
C TRP A 9 10.99 5.81 20.02
N LEU A 10 11.91 5.54 20.95
CA LEU A 10 11.58 5.07 22.30
C LEU A 10 10.80 6.12 23.07
N GLU A 11 11.12 7.39 22.91
CA GLU A 11 10.39 8.51 23.49
C GLU A 11 8.94 8.56 22.96
N GLN A 12 8.72 8.43 21.65
CA GLN A 12 7.39 8.38 21.06
C GLN A 12 6.58 7.19 21.56
N ILE A 13 7.20 6.01 21.70
CA ILE A 13 6.56 4.83 22.31
C ILE A 13 6.14 5.13 23.75
N ASN A 14 6.98 5.79 24.54
CA ASN A 14 6.65 6.16 25.90
C ASN A 14 5.50 7.16 25.98
N LEU A 15 5.44 8.14 25.08
CA LEU A 15 4.30 9.06 24.98
C LEU A 15 3.00 8.31 24.70
N ILE A 16 3.03 7.32 23.79
CA ILE A 16 1.86 6.47 23.51
C ILE A 16 1.46 5.66 24.75
N LYS A 17 2.42 5.05 25.46
CA LYS A 17 2.17 4.28 26.69
C LYS A 17 1.54 5.12 27.80
N GLN A 18 1.85 6.41 27.84
CA GLN A 18 1.31 7.38 28.79
C GLN A 18 0.00 8.04 28.32
N GLY A 19 -0.44 7.74 27.11
CA GLY A 19 -1.61 8.36 26.50
C GLY A 19 -1.40 9.84 26.15
N GLN A 20 -0.15 10.27 25.98
CA GLN A 20 0.22 11.65 25.65
C GLN A 20 0.19 11.86 24.13
N PHE A 21 -0.98 11.75 23.55
CA PHE A 21 -1.26 12.04 22.15
C PHE A 21 -2.69 12.57 22.01
N GLU A 22 -2.93 13.30 20.93
CA GLU A 22 -4.21 13.95 20.67
C GLU A 22 -5.30 12.94 20.31
N ASP A 23 -6.53 13.17 20.76
CA ASP A 23 -7.64 12.22 20.59
C ASP A 23 -8.07 12.05 19.13
N TRP A 24 -7.84 13.07 18.28
CA TRP A 24 -8.16 13.00 16.84
C TRP A 24 -7.25 12.05 16.04
N ILE A 25 -6.11 11.64 16.59
CA ILE A 25 -5.13 10.79 15.86
C ILE A 25 -5.73 9.43 15.54
N ILE A 26 -6.44 8.80 16.47
CA ILE A 26 -7.05 7.48 16.24
C ILE A 26 -8.08 7.53 15.11
N PRO A 27 -9.08 8.40 15.13
CA PRO A 27 -10.03 8.49 14.01
C PRO A 27 -9.38 8.92 12.70
N ALA A 28 -8.32 9.73 12.71
CA ALA A 28 -7.57 10.08 11.52
C ALA A 28 -6.89 8.84 10.90
N ILE A 29 -6.21 8.02 11.70
CA ILE A 29 -5.58 6.78 11.24
C ILE A 29 -6.64 5.81 10.68
N VAL A 30 -7.77 5.66 11.36
CA VAL A 30 -8.87 4.81 10.89
C VAL A 30 -9.41 5.30 9.55
N THR A 31 -9.53 6.61 9.38
CA THR A 31 -9.96 7.24 8.11
C THR A 31 -8.97 6.95 6.98
N ASP A 32 -7.67 7.01 7.25
CA ASP A 32 -6.64 6.65 6.28
C ASP A 32 -6.73 5.17 5.87
N PHE A 33 -6.86 4.26 6.83
CA PHE A 33 -7.05 2.84 6.52
C PHE A 33 -8.31 2.60 5.68
N LYS A 34 -9.41 3.29 5.97
CA LYS A 34 -10.66 3.24 5.20
C LYS A 34 -10.45 3.72 3.77
N LYS A 35 -9.73 4.82 3.58
CA LYS A 35 -9.35 5.35 2.27
C LYS A 35 -8.51 4.34 1.50
N PHE A 36 -7.45 3.80 2.10
CA PHE A 36 -6.59 2.79 1.46
C PHE A 36 -7.36 1.52 1.08
N GLN A 37 -8.26 1.04 1.94
CA GLN A 37 -9.10 -0.11 1.63
C GLN A 37 -10.01 0.17 0.43
N LYS A 38 -10.68 1.34 0.39
CA LYS A 38 -11.53 1.74 -0.75
C LYS A 38 -10.73 1.81 -2.05
N ALA A 39 -9.58 2.48 -2.05
CA ALA A 39 -8.70 2.60 -3.20
C ALA A 39 -8.18 1.21 -3.66
N GLY A 40 -7.78 0.35 -2.72
CA GLY A 40 -7.35 -1.01 -3.03
C GLY A 40 -8.43 -1.84 -3.70
N LEU A 41 -9.69 -1.66 -3.34
CA LEU A 41 -10.80 -2.40 -3.93
C LEU A 41 -11.17 -1.94 -5.36
N GLU A 42 -10.60 -0.88 -5.89
CA GLU A 42 -10.73 -0.50 -7.30
C GLU A 42 -9.99 -1.48 -8.23
N ASN A 43 -8.96 -2.13 -7.73
CA ASN A 43 -8.09 -3.02 -8.49
C ASN A 43 -8.43 -4.50 -8.23
N ASN A 44 -8.63 -5.28 -9.30
CA ASN A 44 -8.95 -6.70 -9.20
C ASN A 44 -7.85 -7.54 -8.55
N GLU A 45 -6.59 -7.23 -8.81
CA GLU A 45 -5.45 -7.91 -8.19
C GLU A 45 -5.43 -7.70 -6.68
N SER A 46 -5.71 -6.49 -6.22
CA SER A 46 -5.83 -6.17 -4.79
C SER A 46 -7.01 -6.91 -4.14
N ARG A 47 -8.14 -7.05 -4.84
CA ARG A 47 -9.28 -7.86 -4.36
C ARG A 47 -8.91 -9.32 -4.19
N VAL A 48 -8.28 -9.92 -5.21
CA VAL A 48 -7.76 -11.30 -5.14
C VAL A 48 -6.68 -11.43 -4.09
N GLY A 49 -5.78 -10.45 -3.98
CA GLY A 49 -4.74 -10.38 -2.96
C GLY A 49 -5.32 -10.40 -1.54
N ALA A 50 -6.38 -9.66 -1.28
CA ALA A 50 -7.06 -9.65 0.01
C ALA A 50 -7.66 -11.02 0.36
N LEU A 51 -8.34 -11.69 -0.61
CA LEU A 51 -8.87 -13.04 -0.44
C LEU A 51 -7.75 -14.05 -0.16
N ARG A 52 -6.69 -14.02 -0.96
CA ARG A 52 -5.52 -14.89 -0.79
C ARG A 52 -4.86 -14.72 0.57
N SER A 53 -4.65 -13.46 1.00
CA SER A 53 -4.03 -13.16 2.29
C SER A 53 -4.88 -13.66 3.46
N SER A 54 -6.19 -13.50 3.38
CA SER A 54 -7.12 -14.02 4.38
C SER A 54 -7.07 -15.55 4.46
N PHE A 55 -6.99 -16.23 3.30
CA PHE A 55 -6.86 -17.68 3.23
C PHE A 55 -5.53 -18.18 3.82
N ILE A 56 -4.39 -17.57 3.43
CA ILE A 56 -3.06 -17.94 3.94
C ILE A 56 -2.97 -17.73 5.45
N ALA A 57 -3.55 -16.64 5.96
CA ALA A 57 -3.59 -16.35 7.39
C ALA A 57 -4.61 -17.22 8.17
N ASN A 58 -5.30 -18.15 7.50
CA ASN A 58 -6.41 -18.92 8.07
C ASN A 58 -7.44 -18.05 8.79
N GLN A 59 -7.72 -16.87 8.21
CA GLN A 59 -8.66 -15.90 8.72
C GLN A 59 -10.04 -16.09 8.07
N ASN A 60 -11.09 -16.05 8.88
CA ASN A 60 -12.43 -16.01 8.35
C ASN A 60 -12.63 -14.72 7.55
N TRP A 61 -13.11 -14.83 6.30
CA TRP A 61 -13.33 -13.68 5.42
C TRP A 61 -14.25 -12.63 6.05
N SER A 62 -15.30 -13.04 6.75
CA SER A 62 -16.19 -12.11 7.46
C SER A 62 -15.48 -11.33 8.56
N HIS A 63 -14.38 -11.85 9.09
CA HIS A 63 -13.53 -11.12 10.04
C HIS A 63 -12.65 -10.10 9.32
N ALA A 64 -12.10 -10.45 8.16
CA ALA A 64 -11.26 -9.56 7.36
C ALA A 64 -12.03 -8.33 6.89
N ILE A 65 -13.22 -8.50 6.31
CA ILE A 65 -14.05 -7.38 5.80
C ILE A 65 -14.54 -6.42 6.89
N ARG A 66 -14.67 -6.90 8.14
CA ARG A 66 -15.07 -6.06 9.28
C ARG A 66 -13.91 -5.41 10.01
N SER A 67 -12.69 -5.45 9.45
CA SER A 67 -11.51 -4.87 10.09
C SER A 67 -11.68 -3.38 10.40
N ILE A 68 -12.14 -2.59 9.43
CA ILE A 68 -12.38 -1.15 9.62
C ILE A 68 -13.44 -0.90 10.70
N SER A 69 -14.58 -1.60 10.66
CA SER A 69 -15.64 -1.43 11.66
C SER A 69 -15.20 -1.81 13.07
N ARG A 70 -14.16 -2.65 13.22
CA ARG A 70 -13.54 -2.92 14.51
C ARG A 70 -12.59 -1.80 14.91
N MET A 71 -11.83 -1.26 13.95
CA MET A 71 -10.91 -0.13 14.21
C MET A 71 -11.67 1.14 14.63
N GLU A 72 -12.85 1.39 14.07
CA GLU A 72 -13.73 2.51 14.43
C GLU A 72 -14.18 2.49 15.91
N LYS A 73 -14.08 1.33 16.57
CA LYS A 73 -14.44 1.14 17.98
C LYS A 73 -13.26 1.26 18.95
N LEU A 74 -12.05 1.46 18.42
CA LEU A 74 -10.86 1.58 19.24
C LEU A 74 -10.85 2.92 19.97
N THR A 75 -10.55 2.84 21.26
CA THR A 75 -10.39 4.01 22.13
C THR A 75 -8.91 4.24 22.43
N LYS A 76 -8.62 5.41 22.99
CA LYS A 76 -7.28 5.77 23.47
C LYS A 76 -6.77 4.77 24.51
N GLU A 77 -7.63 4.35 25.42
CA GLU A 77 -7.32 3.39 26.47
C GLU A 77 -6.94 2.02 25.89
N ASN A 78 -7.60 1.61 24.80
CA ASN A 78 -7.25 0.37 24.10
C ASN A 78 -5.83 0.44 23.54
N VAL A 79 -5.46 1.56 22.90
CA VAL A 79 -4.13 1.78 22.33
C VAL A 79 -3.08 1.79 23.43
N VAL A 80 -3.32 2.54 24.53
CA VAL A 80 -2.43 2.60 25.69
C VAL A 80 -2.24 1.22 26.32
N ALA A 81 -3.31 0.46 26.51
CA ALA A 81 -3.25 -0.89 27.08
C ALA A 81 -2.39 -1.83 26.23
N VAL A 82 -2.57 -1.79 24.90
CA VAL A 82 -1.77 -2.59 23.95
C VAL A 82 -0.31 -2.15 23.96
N ALA A 83 -0.04 -0.85 23.96
CA ALA A 83 1.32 -0.32 24.02
C ALA A 83 2.05 -0.76 25.29
N ASN A 84 1.41 -0.68 26.45
CA ASN A 84 1.99 -1.14 27.71
C ASN A 84 2.19 -2.66 27.77
N LYS A 85 1.35 -3.43 27.09
CA LYS A 85 1.47 -4.89 27.03
C LYS A 85 2.63 -5.37 26.17
N TYR A 86 2.85 -4.73 25.00
CA TYR A 86 3.74 -5.27 23.99
C TYR A 86 5.07 -4.53 23.83
N PHE A 87 5.14 -3.25 24.18
CA PHE A 87 6.37 -2.46 24.11
C PHE A 87 7.07 -2.42 25.48
N GLY A 88 7.71 -3.54 25.83
CA GLY A 88 8.56 -3.63 27.03
C GLY A 88 10.01 -3.26 26.72
N ASP A 89 10.89 -3.57 27.68
CA ASP A 89 12.35 -3.33 27.54
C ASP A 89 13.05 -4.44 26.77
N ASN A 90 12.34 -5.49 26.36
CA ASN A 90 12.82 -6.65 25.63
C ASN A 90 12.81 -6.43 24.12
N TYR A 91 13.55 -5.45 23.63
CA TYR A 91 13.68 -5.14 22.20
C TYR A 91 15.10 -5.40 21.69
N VAL A 92 15.23 -5.58 20.38
CA VAL A 92 16.51 -5.71 19.68
C VAL A 92 16.69 -4.52 18.74
N VAL A 93 17.89 -3.94 18.76
CA VAL A 93 18.24 -2.85 17.86
C VAL A 93 19.27 -3.33 16.84
N GLY A 94 18.94 -3.26 15.57
CA GLY A 94 19.87 -3.51 14.47
C GLY A 94 20.51 -2.21 13.97
N TYR A 95 21.83 -2.16 13.95
CA TYR A 95 22.57 -1.03 13.39
C TYR A 95 23.12 -1.39 12.03
N ARG A 96 22.83 -0.56 11.02
CA ARG A 96 23.52 -0.62 9.74
C ARG A 96 24.62 0.44 9.74
N ILE A 97 25.85 -0.02 9.65
CA ILE A 97 27.05 0.83 9.67
C ILE A 97 27.75 0.68 8.31
N ASP A 98 28.02 1.82 7.66
CA ASP A 98 28.83 1.85 6.45
C ASP A 98 30.31 1.75 6.84
N ALA A 99 30.84 0.55 6.81
CA ALA A 99 32.23 0.25 7.09
C ALA A 99 32.68 -0.96 6.25
N GLN A 100 33.97 -1.05 6.00
CA GLN A 100 34.54 -2.28 5.46
C GLN A 100 34.61 -3.33 6.59
N HIS A 101 33.78 -4.36 6.50
CA HIS A 101 33.77 -5.47 7.43
C HIS A 101 34.35 -6.72 6.76
N GLU A 102 35.32 -7.33 7.42
CA GLU A 102 35.70 -8.70 7.08
C GLU A 102 34.60 -9.64 7.60
N LEU A 103 33.68 -10.01 6.71
CA LEU A 103 32.65 -10.98 7.04
C LEU A 103 33.24 -12.38 6.96
N PRO A 104 33.03 -13.24 7.98
CA PRO A 104 33.42 -14.65 7.89
C PRO A 104 32.74 -15.27 6.68
N GLN A 105 33.54 -15.87 5.81
CA GLN A 105 33.02 -16.65 4.70
C GLN A 105 32.42 -17.93 5.24
N VAL A 106 31.11 -18.07 5.13
CA VAL A 106 30.42 -19.32 5.39
C VAL A 106 30.59 -20.21 4.17
N GLU A 107 31.11 -21.43 4.38
CA GLU A 107 31.24 -22.37 3.31
C GLU A 107 29.87 -22.66 2.71
N LYS A 108 29.75 -22.44 1.41
CA LYS A 108 28.47 -22.59 0.70
C LYS A 108 28.13 -24.06 0.57
N PRO A 109 27.04 -24.55 1.14
CA PRO A 109 26.65 -25.92 0.97
C PRO A 109 26.49 -26.27 -0.50
N GLN A 110 26.91 -27.47 -0.90
CA GLN A 110 26.66 -27.97 -2.22
C GLN A 110 25.14 -28.18 -2.37
N ILE A 111 24.53 -27.37 -3.24
CA ILE A 111 23.10 -27.48 -3.58
C ILE A 111 23.06 -28.07 -4.99
N ASP A 112 22.63 -29.30 -5.10
CA ASP A 112 22.42 -29.93 -6.39
C ASP A 112 21.18 -29.28 -7.07
N PRO A 113 21.27 -28.94 -8.36
CA PRO A 113 20.12 -28.42 -9.09
C PRO A 113 18.97 -29.43 -9.09
N ILE A 114 17.79 -28.99 -8.69
CA ILE A 114 16.58 -29.81 -8.82
C ILE A 114 16.21 -29.84 -10.31
N GLU A 115 16.14 -31.02 -10.89
CA GLU A 115 15.61 -31.17 -12.26
C GLU A 115 14.13 -30.74 -12.26
N MET A 116 13.88 -29.62 -12.89
CA MET A 116 12.52 -29.13 -13.11
C MET A 116 12.05 -29.51 -14.48
N ASP A 117 10.99 -30.30 -14.56
CA ASP A 117 10.27 -30.57 -15.78
C ASP A 117 9.19 -29.46 -15.97
N PRO A 118 9.39 -28.50 -16.89
CA PRO A 118 8.44 -27.42 -17.11
C PRO A 118 7.12 -27.89 -17.72
N THR A 119 7.05 -29.12 -18.20
CA THR A 119 5.84 -29.70 -18.80
C THR A 119 4.98 -30.41 -17.78
N ARG A 120 5.53 -30.69 -16.61
CA ARG A 120 4.83 -31.40 -15.53
C ARG A 120 3.78 -30.52 -14.87
N GLN A 121 2.53 -30.88 -15.03
CA GLN A 121 1.42 -30.23 -14.38
C GLN A 121 0.76 -31.17 -13.34
N SER A 122 0.32 -30.59 -12.22
CA SER A 122 -0.53 -31.33 -11.27
C SER A 122 -1.93 -31.52 -11.87
N THR A 123 -2.64 -32.55 -11.43
CA THR A 123 -4.04 -32.76 -11.81
C THR A 123 -4.94 -31.56 -11.48
N PHE A 124 -4.64 -30.88 -10.37
CA PHE A 124 -5.32 -29.65 -9.99
C PHE A 124 -5.05 -28.51 -11.00
N ALA A 125 -3.80 -28.27 -11.37
CA ALA A 125 -3.46 -27.25 -12.38
C ALA A 125 -4.15 -27.56 -13.71
N ALA A 126 -4.13 -28.80 -14.16
CA ALA A 126 -4.80 -29.23 -15.38
C ALA A 126 -6.32 -28.99 -15.30
N SER A 127 -6.96 -29.23 -14.16
CA SER A 127 -8.41 -28.98 -13.98
C SER A 127 -8.75 -27.49 -14.04
N ILE A 128 -7.90 -26.63 -13.50
CA ILE A 128 -8.08 -25.17 -13.56
C ILE A 128 -7.91 -24.68 -15.01
N MET A 129 -6.89 -25.16 -15.69
CA MET A 129 -6.64 -24.76 -17.10
C MET A 129 -7.73 -25.25 -18.06
N ALA A 130 -8.41 -26.32 -17.72
CA ALA A 130 -9.54 -26.85 -18.50
C ALA A 130 -10.87 -26.13 -18.23
N MET A 131 -10.95 -25.21 -17.24
CA MET A 131 -12.17 -24.47 -16.98
C MET A 131 -12.54 -23.56 -18.15
N PRO A 132 -13.81 -23.49 -18.54
CA PRO A 132 -14.25 -22.60 -19.60
C PRO A 132 -13.96 -21.14 -19.22
N VAL A 133 -13.32 -20.42 -20.09
CA VAL A 133 -13.06 -18.98 -19.94
C VAL A 133 -14.01 -18.23 -20.86
N SER A 134 -14.73 -17.25 -20.30
CA SER A 134 -15.53 -16.33 -21.12
C SER A 134 -14.61 -15.40 -21.90
N GLU A 135 -14.89 -15.21 -23.17
CA GLU A 135 -14.22 -14.17 -23.95
C GLU A 135 -14.55 -12.80 -23.35
N ILE A 136 -13.53 -11.98 -23.14
CA ILE A 136 -13.67 -10.61 -22.67
C ILE A 136 -13.61 -9.70 -23.89
N GLU A 137 -14.74 -9.08 -24.22
CA GLU A 137 -14.74 -8.06 -25.25
C GLU A 137 -14.01 -6.79 -24.74
N PRO A 138 -13.09 -6.23 -25.53
CA PRO A 138 -12.38 -5.02 -25.14
C PRO A 138 -13.36 -3.82 -25.12
N VAL A 139 -13.36 -3.12 -23.98
CA VAL A 139 -14.14 -1.89 -23.82
C VAL A 139 -13.20 -0.69 -24.03
N PHE A 140 -13.49 0.11 -25.05
CA PHE A 140 -12.72 1.31 -25.38
C PHE A 140 -13.38 2.55 -24.76
N ILE A 141 -12.55 3.44 -24.18
CA ILE A 141 -12.98 4.72 -23.64
C ILE A 141 -13.49 5.62 -24.77
N LYS A 142 -14.68 6.16 -24.62
CA LYS A 142 -15.32 7.05 -25.57
C LYS A 142 -15.47 8.44 -24.97
N SER A 143 -15.00 9.46 -25.72
CA SER A 143 -15.21 10.86 -25.35
C SER A 143 -16.70 11.15 -25.25
N GLU A 144 -17.08 12.04 -24.35
CA GLU A 144 -18.44 12.50 -24.06
C GLU A 144 -19.41 11.43 -23.51
N GLN A 145 -18.97 10.15 -23.46
CA GLN A 145 -19.71 9.07 -22.81
C GLN A 145 -19.08 8.71 -21.47
N ASP A 146 -17.77 8.43 -21.48
CA ASP A 146 -17.04 7.97 -20.31
C ASP A 146 -16.35 9.10 -19.55
N TYR A 147 -16.16 10.25 -20.21
CA TYR A 147 -15.66 11.48 -19.59
C TYR A 147 -16.20 12.71 -20.31
N ARG A 148 -16.29 13.83 -19.59
CA ARG A 148 -16.72 15.13 -20.09
C ARG A 148 -15.55 16.09 -20.16
N ILE A 149 -15.53 16.94 -21.18
CA ILE A 149 -14.56 18.03 -21.33
C ILE A 149 -15.29 19.35 -21.14
N THR A 150 -14.80 20.16 -20.23
CA THR A 150 -15.33 21.51 -19.98
C THR A 150 -14.20 22.52 -20.09
N ASP A 151 -14.43 23.60 -20.81
CA ASP A 151 -13.53 24.76 -20.80
C ASP A 151 -13.73 25.50 -19.48
N TYR A 152 -12.81 25.33 -18.55
CA TYR A 152 -12.88 25.88 -17.20
C TYR A 152 -12.41 27.34 -17.18
N TYR A 153 -11.36 27.65 -17.94
CA TYR A 153 -10.79 28.99 -18.10
C TYR A 153 -10.09 29.07 -19.48
N PRO A 154 -9.87 30.26 -20.07
CA PRO A 154 -9.13 30.36 -21.32
C PRO A 154 -7.79 29.59 -21.27
N GLY A 155 -7.66 28.58 -22.11
CA GLY A 155 -6.46 27.70 -22.17
C GLY A 155 -6.43 26.59 -21.11
N VAL A 156 -7.47 26.45 -20.25
CA VAL A 156 -7.54 25.39 -19.22
C VAL A 156 -8.76 24.52 -19.47
N LYS A 157 -8.54 23.26 -19.75
CA LYS A 157 -9.58 22.24 -19.91
C LYS A 157 -9.69 21.35 -18.68
N LEU A 158 -10.92 21.13 -18.22
CA LEU A 158 -11.24 20.17 -17.18
C LEU A 158 -11.77 18.89 -17.84
N TYR A 159 -11.11 17.79 -17.59
CA TYR A 159 -11.55 16.43 -17.95
C TYR A 159 -12.15 15.81 -16.70
N HIS A 160 -13.40 15.44 -16.74
CA HIS A 160 -14.12 14.87 -15.60
C HIS A 160 -14.71 13.50 -15.98
N SER A 161 -14.39 12.49 -15.17
CA SER A 161 -14.99 11.17 -15.23
C SER A 161 -15.50 10.80 -13.84
N GLU A 162 -16.68 10.23 -13.77
CA GLU A 162 -17.22 9.72 -12.52
C GLU A 162 -16.49 8.43 -12.09
N ASN A 163 -16.26 8.26 -10.79
CA ASN A 163 -15.79 7.01 -10.24
C ASN A 163 -16.99 6.10 -9.94
N PRO A 164 -17.24 5.03 -10.73
CA PRO A 164 -18.39 4.17 -10.52
C PRO A 164 -18.21 3.18 -9.35
N VAL A 165 -17.02 3.10 -8.77
CA VAL A 165 -16.65 2.08 -7.78
C VAL A 165 -16.87 2.57 -6.35
N ASN A 166 -16.53 3.83 -6.08
CA ASN A 166 -16.61 4.42 -4.74
C ASN A 166 -16.66 5.95 -4.78
N ASP A 167 -16.63 6.58 -3.60
CA ASP A 167 -16.70 8.02 -3.39
C ASP A 167 -15.33 8.72 -3.37
N LEU A 168 -14.26 8.05 -3.79
CA LEU A 168 -12.94 8.67 -3.91
C LEU A 168 -12.80 9.38 -5.25
N PHE A 169 -12.11 10.49 -5.24
CA PHE A 169 -11.72 11.21 -6.44
C PHE A 169 -10.22 11.55 -6.43
N THR A 170 -9.68 11.74 -7.61
CA THR A 170 -8.31 12.24 -7.80
C THR A 170 -8.37 13.50 -8.65
N LEU A 171 -7.72 14.57 -8.20
CA LEU A 171 -7.53 15.77 -8.98
C LEU A 171 -6.09 15.86 -9.45
N THR A 172 -5.89 15.88 -10.77
CA THR A 172 -4.57 15.98 -11.38
C THR A 172 -4.45 17.24 -12.19
N PHE A 173 -3.40 18.00 -11.96
CA PHE A 173 -3.05 19.16 -12.78
C PHE A 173 -1.96 18.75 -13.78
N SER A 174 -2.26 18.85 -15.07
CA SER A 174 -1.29 18.61 -16.14
C SER A 174 -0.90 19.93 -16.81
N PHE A 175 0.40 20.14 -16.92
CA PHE A 175 0.97 21.29 -17.60
C PHE A 175 1.71 20.80 -18.84
N GLU A 176 1.50 21.48 -19.97
CA GLU A 176 2.17 21.16 -21.23
C GLU A 176 3.65 21.61 -21.26
N VAL A 177 4.32 21.49 -20.11
CA VAL A 177 5.75 21.77 -19.95
C VAL A 177 6.47 20.53 -19.44
N GLY A 178 7.51 20.12 -20.11
CA GLY A 178 8.32 18.97 -19.75
C GLY A 178 9.77 19.14 -20.18
N ARG A 179 10.57 18.13 -19.93
CA ARG A 179 12.02 18.12 -20.25
C ARG A 179 12.35 18.49 -21.70
N LEU A 180 11.43 18.24 -22.63
CA LEU A 180 11.62 18.57 -24.04
C LEU A 180 11.41 20.06 -24.34
N HIS A 181 10.73 20.79 -23.45
CA HIS A 181 10.41 22.21 -23.62
C HIS A 181 11.28 23.11 -22.73
N ASP A 182 11.98 22.54 -21.76
CA ASP A 182 12.79 23.27 -20.82
C ASP A 182 14.26 23.22 -21.23
N GLN A 183 14.78 24.37 -21.65
CA GLN A 183 16.22 24.56 -21.96
C GLN A 183 17.08 24.44 -20.68
N ARG A 184 16.49 24.53 -19.48
CA ARG A 184 17.12 24.35 -18.17
C ARG A 184 16.63 23.05 -17.57
N LEU A 185 17.28 21.94 -17.96
CA LEU A 185 16.96 20.58 -17.50
C LEU A 185 16.66 20.53 -15.99
N GLY A 186 15.40 20.37 -15.65
CA GLY A 186 14.94 20.15 -14.28
C GLY A 186 14.31 21.37 -13.58
N ALA A 187 14.22 22.56 -14.18
CA ALA A 187 13.58 23.71 -13.54
C ALA A 187 12.11 23.46 -13.26
N ALA A 188 11.37 22.82 -14.16
CA ALA A 188 9.97 22.46 -13.94
C ALA A 188 9.77 21.48 -12.77
N ALA A 189 10.73 20.56 -12.54
CA ALA A 189 10.66 19.62 -11.43
C ALA A 189 10.93 20.26 -10.05
N LEU A 190 11.52 21.45 -10.02
CA LEU A 190 11.80 22.19 -8.79
C LEU A 190 10.66 23.11 -8.36
N LEU A 191 9.78 23.52 -9.30
CA LEU A 191 8.67 24.42 -9.03
C LEU A 191 7.46 23.74 -8.37
N PHE A 192 7.39 22.39 -8.41
CA PHE A 192 6.25 21.60 -7.93
C PHE A 192 6.63 20.61 -6.82
N ARG A 193 7.65 20.91 -6.05
CA ARG A 193 8.02 20.16 -4.84
C ARG A 193 7.46 20.80 -3.59
#